data_91b25a3f2f13e6c4d1959a072ae1f602
#
_entry.id   91b25a3f2f13e6c4d1959a072ae1f602
#
_cell.length_a   1.000
_cell.length_b   1.000
_cell.length_c   1.000
_cell.angle_alpha   90.00
_cell.angle_beta   90.00
_cell.angle_gamma   90.00
#
_symmetry.space_group_name_H-M   'P 1'
#
loop_
_entity.id
_entity.type
_entity.pdbx_description
1 polymer ?
#
loop_
_entity_poly.entity_id
_entity_poly.type
_entity_poly.pdbx_seq_one_letter_code
_entity_poly.pdbx_strand_id
1 'polypeptide(L)'
;MASQCPRALRVLICGGGNAAHVFLGELAARGHRPTLLSTWPAEAEKLAQNNLSGDGFVEVRGWEFDGDKLGTMRGKPVSIVGSVAEAFAPRDSFGDCERFDCVVLALPAFAHQSYLDELAPFLKRMPEDSGRFPPVLMAAVAQGGFDMAARAALESARVDRSVVIAGLETLPWACRLVEPGRRADVLGTKSAVDAAIAMHPDPDRDILARHTPPALEMMQTLVGPAPTLRLASGFLGVSLMNINSFWHPTLMWHRWKEWDGQETFDAPPMLYEDAPDNLACDEMSRETADVVAALRRRYGDRLLDTLDSAKSVRRWFLDSYGDEPELDTDSTASMMRTNPAYRGLTHPMRPASDRDDRLVPDFSHRYLTEDVPFGLVVTRGVAELVGVPTPTIDTIISWAQKVSGRSYLIEREMNKPGGELSHPGVEEPGGEHRSPPALVLAGDDVVRSRCPQRFGWFDVDWFMTSNHYAALEPDKEVFGEDGEGKGTRRESSGAAA
;
A
#
# COMPACT_ATOMS: atom_id res chain seq x y z
N MET A 1 -8.51 -21.57 -30.86
CA MET A 1 -7.19 -21.44 -30.22
C MET A 1 -7.24 -22.28 -28.97
N ALA A 2 -6.43 -23.32 -28.85
CA ALA A 2 -6.39 -24.15 -27.65
C ALA A 2 -5.88 -23.30 -26.47
N SER A 3 -6.71 -23.10 -25.46
CA SER A 3 -6.31 -22.48 -24.22
C SER A 3 -5.21 -23.35 -23.59
N GLN A 4 -3.98 -22.90 -23.65
CA GLN A 4 -2.94 -23.48 -22.80
C GLN A 4 -3.44 -23.38 -21.37
N CYS A 5 -3.53 -24.53 -20.70
CA CYS A 5 -3.87 -24.58 -19.27
C CYS A 5 -2.85 -23.67 -18.54
N PRO A 6 -3.29 -22.63 -17.83
CA PRO A 6 -2.35 -21.71 -17.23
C PRO A 6 -1.43 -22.50 -16.29
N ARG A 7 -0.13 -22.29 -16.41
CA ARG A 7 0.89 -22.95 -15.57
C ARG A 7 0.53 -22.74 -14.09
N ALA A 8 0.63 -23.80 -13.27
CA ALA A 8 0.47 -23.70 -11.83
C ALA A 8 1.53 -22.74 -11.24
N LEU A 9 1.07 -21.66 -10.62
CA LEU A 9 1.94 -20.68 -9.95
C LEU A 9 2.40 -21.20 -8.59
N ARG A 10 3.63 -20.92 -8.22
CA ARG A 10 4.16 -21.08 -6.86
C ARG A 10 4.01 -19.75 -6.12
N VAL A 11 3.22 -19.73 -5.06
CA VAL A 11 2.85 -18.49 -4.37
C VAL A 11 3.19 -18.60 -2.90
N LEU A 12 3.98 -17.64 -2.39
CA LEU A 12 4.21 -17.47 -0.96
C LEU A 12 3.20 -16.45 -0.44
N ILE A 13 2.35 -16.87 0.50
CA ILE A 13 1.35 -16.02 1.14
C ILE A 13 1.85 -15.70 2.54
N CYS A 14 2.14 -14.43 2.80
CA CYS A 14 2.62 -13.95 4.10
C CYS A 14 1.46 -13.45 4.95
N GLY A 15 1.31 -14.01 6.16
CA GLY A 15 0.28 -13.68 7.14
C GLY A 15 -0.61 -14.88 7.49
N GLY A 16 -1.21 -14.83 8.68
CA GLY A 16 -2.12 -15.89 9.20
C GLY A 16 -3.60 -15.47 9.30
N GLY A 17 -3.95 -14.28 8.76
CA GLY A 17 -5.27 -13.68 8.92
C GLY A 17 -6.32 -14.08 7.87
N ASN A 18 -7.40 -13.27 7.84
CA ASN A 18 -8.59 -13.50 7.01
C ASN A 18 -8.24 -13.68 5.52
N ALA A 19 -7.62 -12.67 4.91
CA ALA A 19 -7.30 -12.67 3.49
C ALA A 19 -6.26 -13.73 3.11
N ALA A 20 -5.28 -13.98 3.98
CA ALA A 20 -4.27 -15.02 3.76
C ALA A 20 -4.90 -16.40 3.60
N HIS A 21 -5.94 -16.72 4.39
CA HIS A 21 -6.66 -18.00 4.28
C HIS A 21 -7.53 -18.07 3.02
N VAL A 22 -8.13 -16.95 2.58
CA VAL A 22 -8.86 -16.92 1.29
C VAL A 22 -7.89 -17.20 0.14
N PHE A 23 -6.76 -16.48 0.05
CA PHE A 23 -5.73 -16.76 -0.96
C PHE A 23 -5.25 -18.22 -0.89
N LEU A 24 -5.01 -18.73 0.32
CA LEU A 24 -4.47 -20.09 0.52
C LEU A 24 -5.43 -21.17 -0.02
N GLY A 25 -6.69 -21.12 0.38
CA GLY A 25 -7.68 -22.11 -0.01
C GLY A 25 -8.07 -22.01 -1.47
N GLU A 26 -8.29 -20.79 -1.96
CA GLU A 26 -8.68 -20.53 -3.34
C GLU A 26 -7.60 -20.90 -4.35
N LEU A 27 -6.35 -20.43 -4.13
CA LEU A 27 -5.24 -20.76 -5.02
C LEU A 27 -4.99 -22.27 -5.08
N ALA A 28 -5.03 -22.94 -3.93
CA ALA A 28 -4.89 -24.38 -3.88
C ALA A 28 -6.05 -25.12 -4.61
N ALA A 29 -7.28 -24.64 -4.46
CA ALA A 29 -8.44 -25.20 -5.13
C ALA A 29 -8.38 -25.05 -6.68
N ARG A 30 -7.77 -23.95 -7.15
CA ARG A 30 -7.55 -23.70 -8.59
C ARG A 30 -6.29 -24.38 -9.16
N GLY A 31 -5.61 -25.22 -8.37
CA GLY A 31 -4.44 -26.00 -8.81
C GLY A 31 -3.12 -25.26 -8.78
N HIS A 32 -3.05 -24.10 -8.15
CA HIS A 32 -1.79 -23.42 -7.86
C HIS A 32 -1.10 -24.05 -6.64
N ARG A 33 0.11 -23.63 -6.35
CA ARG A 33 0.98 -24.20 -5.29
C ARG A 33 1.26 -23.15 -4.20
N PRO A 34 0.27 -22.81 -3.35
CA PRO A 34 0.48 -21.84 -2.30
C PRO A 34 1.20 -22.46 -1.09
N THR A 35 2.11 -21.66 -0.50
CA THR A 35 2.72 -21.87 0.81
C THR A 35 2.32 -20.70 1.70
N LEU A 36 1.85 -20.97 2.92
CA LEU A 36 1.56 -19.93 3.91
C LEU A 36 2.77 -19.72 4.82
N LEU A 37 3.14 -18.47 5.03
CA LEU A 37 4.20 -18.04 5.95
C LEU A 37 3.61 -17.14 7.03
N SER A 38 3.73 -17.54 8.29
CA SER A 38 3.60 -16.63 9.42
C SER A 38 4.91 -16.59 10.20
N THR A 39 5.53 -15.42 10.31
CA THR A 39 6.76 -15.25 11.09
C THR A 39 6.53 -15.22 12.60
N TRP A 40 5.29 -15.39 13.05
CA TRP A 40 4.97 -15.67 14.45
C TRP A 40 4.96 -17.18 14.66
N PRO A 41 6.01 -17.78 15.27
CA PRO A 41 6.20 -19.22 15.31
C PRO A 41 5.02 -19.98 15.95
N ALA A 42 4.46 -19.45 17.03
CA ALA A 42 3.31 -20.06 17.70
C ALA A 42 2.04 -20.02 16.82
N GLU A 43 1.85 -19.00 16.01
CA GLU A 43 0.75 -18.93 15.04
C GLU A 43 0.96 -19.93 13.92
N ALA A 44 2.15 -19.96 13.30
CA ALA A 44 2.48 -20.89 12.24
C ALA A 44 2.30 -22.35 12.66
N GLU A 45 2.82 -22.71 13.83
CA GLU A 45 2.69 -24.06 14.39
C GLU A 45 1.21 -24.44 14.61
N LYS A 46 0.43 -23.54 15.21
CA LYS A 46 -1.01 -23.74 15.43
C LYS A 46 -1.77 -23.91 14.11
N LEU A 47 -1.48 -23.07 13.11
CA LEU A 47 -2.12 -23.16 11.79
C LEU A 47 -1.76 -24.49 11.09
N ALA A 48 -0.51 -24.90 11.14
CA ALA A 48 -0.05 -26.16 10.57
C ALA A 48 -0.66 -27.37 11.27
N GLN A 49 -0.70 -27.39 12.61
CA GLN A 49 -1.32 -28.46 13.40
C GLN A 49 -2.82 -28.55 13.12
N ASN A 50 -3.54 -27.42 13.07
CA ASN A 50 -4.95 -27.41 12.78
C ASN A 50 -5.24 -27.93 11.36
N ASN A 51 -4.42 -27.57 10.38
CA ASN A 51 -4.54 -28.06 9.01
C ASN A 51 -4.32 -29.58 8.95
N LEU A 52 -3.26 -30.08 9.56
CA LEU A 52 -2.88 -31.50 9.57
C LEU A 52 -3.86 -32.37 10.40
N SER A 53 -4.38 -31.86 11.51
CA SER A 53 -5.38 -32.58 12.33
C SER A 53 -6.73 -32.74 11.65
N GLY A 54 -6.99 -31.92 10.60
CA GLY A 54 -8.06 -32.12 9.65
C GLY A 54 -7.65 -33.11 8.55
N ASP A 55 -7.98 -32.76 7.32
CA ASP A 55 -7.64 -33.54 6.12
C ASP A 55 -6.55 -32.85 5.24
N GLY A 56 -5.94 -31.80 5.77
CA GLY A 56 -4.90 -31.02 5.12
C GLY A 56 -5.44 -30.04 4.06
N PHE A 57 -6.75 -29.85 3.98
CA PHE A 57 -7.36 -28.89 3.07
C PHE A 57 -7.69 -27.58 3.78
N VAL A 58 -7.74 -26.50 2.99
CA VAL A 58 -8.32 -25.20 3.41
C VAL A 58 -9.55 -24.94 2.57
N GLU A 59 -10.63 -24.59 3.25
CA GLU A 59 -11.95 -24.34 2.68
C GLU A 59 -12.25 -22.85 2.67
N VAL A 60 -12.77 -22.35 1.54
CA VAL A 60 -13.27 -20.98 1.37
C VAL A 60 -14.74 -21.07 0.99
N ARG A 61 -15.63 -20.48 1.80
CA ARG A 61 -17.07 -20.48 1.59
C ARG A 61 -17.58 -19.12 1.19
N GLY A 62 -18.75 -19.07 0.53
CA GLY A 62 -19.44 -17.84 0.18
C GLY A 62 -18.83 -17.10 -0.98
N TRP A 63 -17.96 -17.74 -1.76
CA TRP A 63 -17.40 -17.15 -2.96
C TRP A 63 -18.50 -16.82 -3.97
N GLU A 64 -18.48 -15.60 -4.53
CA GLU A 64 -19.42 -15.14 -5.56
C GLU A 64 -18.67 -14.68 -6.80
N PHE A 65 -19.25 -14.92 -7.96
CA PHE A 65 -18.76 -14.44 -9.23
C PHE A 65 -19.96 -14.14 -10.15
N ASP A 66 -20.00 -12.94 -10.72
CA ASP A 66 -21.06 -12.48 -11.64
C ASP A 66 -22.48 -12.66 -11.07
N GLY A 67 -22.64 -12.41 -9.74
CA GLY A 67 -23.90 -12.58 -9.03
C GLY A 67 -24.23 -14.02 -8.64
N ASP A 68 -23.49 -14.99 -9.14
CA ASP A 68 -23.64 -16.40 -8.78
C ASP A 68 -22.77 -16.77 -7.56
N LYS A 69 -23.37 -17.47 -6.61
CA LYS A 69 -22.64 -18.06 -5.47
C LYS A 69 -21.90 -19.29 -5.95
N LEU A 70 -20.58 -19.20 -6.06
CA LEU A 70 -19.71 -20.33 -6.43
C LEU A 70 -19.62 -21.39 -5.32
N GLY A 71 -20.28 -21.13 -4.17
CA GLY A 71 -20.37 -22.10 -3.09
C GLY A 71 -19.09 -22.23 -2.28
N THR A 72 -18.56 -23.44 -2.23
CA THR A 72 -17.37 -23.78 -1.43
C THR A 72 -16.23 -24.20 -2.32
N MET A 73 -15.08 -23.55 -2.16
CA MET A 73 -13.81 -23.94 -2.77
C MET A 73 -12.95 -24.63 -1.72
N ARG A 74 -12.20 -25.66 -2.11
CA ARG A 74 -11.41 -26.45 -1.20
C ARG A 74 -10.12 -26.91 -1.86
N GLY A 75 -8.99 -26.52 -1.27
CA GLY A 75 -7.68 -26.83 -1.82
C GLY A 75 -6.66 -27.23 -0.75
N LYS A 76 -5.68 -28.02 -1.16
CA LYS A 76 -4.59 -28.46 -0.28
C LYS A 76 -3.36 -27.59 -0.52
N PRO A 77 -2.92 -26.77 0.44
CA PRO A 77 -1.70 -25.99 0.31
C PRO A 77 -0.46 -26.89 0.27
N VAL A 78 0.65 -26.35 -0.23
CA VAL A 78 1.94 -27.07 -0.24
C VAL A 78 2.46 -27.23 1.18
N SER A 79 2.46 -26.15 1.97
CA SER A 79 2.91 -26.15 3.37
C SER A 79 2.45 -24.89 4.09
N ILE A 80 2.51 -24.93 5.42
CA ILE A 80 2.39 -23.80 6.33
C ILE A 80 3.68 -23.77 7.14
N VAL A 81 4.42 -22.66 7.10
CA VAL A 81 5.77 -22.53 7.64
C VAL A 81 5.91 -21.33 8.58
N GLY A 82 6.87 -21.41 9.50
CA GLY A 82 7.10 -20.41 10.54
C GLY A 82 8.23 -19.42 10.26
N SER A 83 8.99 -19.61 9.18
CA SER A 83 10.10 -18.73 8.85
C SER A 83 10.30 -18.59 7.34
N VAL A 84 10.89 -17.46 6.93
CA VAL A 84 11.27 -17.22 5.54
C VAL A 84 12.30 -18.29 5.09
N ALA A 85 13.23 -18.68 5.97
CA ALA A 85 14.21 -19.70 5.66
C ALA A 85 13.57 -21.06 5.32
N GLU A 86 12.53 -21.47 6.05
CA GLU A 86 11.77 -22.69 5.73
C GLU A 86 11.02 -22.58 4.41
N ALA A 87 10.43 -21.39 4.12
CA ALA A 87 9.71 -21.17 2.87
C ALA A 87 10.62 -21.33 1.64
N PHE A 88 11.85 -20.82 1.72
CA PHE A 88 12.84 -20.86 0.66
C PHE A 88 13.84 -22.03 0.78
N ALA A 89 13.60 -22.99 1.68
CA ALA A 89 14.46 -24.16 1.80
C ALA A 89 14.49 -24.97 0.49
N PRO A 90 15.66 -25.50 0.09
CA PRO A 90 15.77 -26.37 -1.07
C PRO A 90 14.86 -27.60 -0.92
N ARG A 91 14.10 -27.90 -1.97
CA ARG A 91 13.21 -29.09 -2.02
C ARG A 91 13.72 -30.15 -2.97
N ASP A 92 14.86 -29.89 -3.61
CA ASP A 92 15.52 -30.82 -4.52
C ASP A 92 16.94 -31.15 -4.05
N SER A 93 17.54 -32.16 -4.66
CA SER A 93 18.89 -32.63 -4.35
C SER A 93 20.00 -31.70 -4.85
N PHE A 94 19.69 -30.63 -5.57
CA PHE A 94 20.65 -29.68 -6.14
C PHE A 94 20.92 -28.49 -5.23
N GLY A 95 20.16 -28.32 -4.14
CA GLY A 95 20.38 -27.28 -3.15
C GLY A 95 19.94 -25.86 -3.56
N ASP A 96 19.24 -25.71 -4.68
CA ASP A 96 18.68 -24.45 -5.13
C ASP A 96 17.51 -24.02 -4.25
N CYS A 97 17.43 -22.72 -3.93
CA CYS A 97 16.32 -22.17 -3.19
C CYS A 97 14.99 -22.40 -3.89
N GLU A 98 13.92 -22.63 -3.12
CA GLU A 98 12.56 -22.64 -3.68
C GLU A 98 12.29 -21.30 -4.40
N ARG A 99 11.74 -21.36 -5.60
CA ARG A 99 11.38 -20.20 -6.39
C ARG A 99 9.88 -19.96 -6.31
N PHE A 100 9.49 -18.78 -5.90
CA PHE A 100 8.11 -18.31 -5.99
C PHE A 100 7.91 -17.43 -7.22
N ASP A 101 6.78 -17.59 -7.90
CA ASP A 101 6.35 -16.70 -8.98
C ASP A 101 5.77 -15.40 -8.39
N CYS A 102 5.15 -15.50 -7.20
CA CYS A 102 4.62 -14.38 -6.48
C CYS A 102 4.77 -14.55 -4.96
N VAL A 103 5.06 -13.44 -4.27
CA VAL A 103 5.00 -13.29 -2.81
C VAL A 103 3.89 -12.31 -2.49
N VAL A 104 2.85 -12.75 -1.76
CA VAL A 104 1.67 -11.96 -1.41
C VAL A 104 1.74 -11.58 0.07
N LEU A 105 1.84 -10.30 0.37
CA LEU A 105 1.74 -9.75 1.72
C LEU A 105 0.26 -9.54 2.08
N ALA A 106 -0.36 -10.52 2.74
CA ALA A 106 -1.75 -10.50 3.18
C ALA A 106 -1.84 -10.20 4.68
N LEU A 107 -1.23 -9.07 5.08
CA LEU A 107 -1.09 -8.62 6.47
C LEU A 107 -1.36 -7.12 6.60
N PRO A 108 -1.54 -6.62 7.85
CA PRO A 108 -1.61 -5.19 8.12
C PRO A 108 -0.31 -4.46 7.74
N ALA A 109 -0.44 -3.18 7.35
CA ALA A 109 0.68 -2.40 6.84
C ALA A 109 1.85 -2.27 7.83
N PHE A 110 1.59 -2.25 9.14
CA PHE A 110 2.64 -2.18 10.16
C PHE A 110 3.56 -3.40 10.17
N ALA A 111 3.10 -4.56 9.67
CA ALA A 111 3.88 -5.77 9.60
C ALA A 111 4.68 -5.90 8.27
N HIS A 112 4.35 -5.11 7.24
CA HIS A 112 4.99 -5.24 5.93
C HIS A 112 6.50 -5.07 6.01
N GLN A 113 7.01 -4.09 6.80
CA GLN A 113 8.45 -3.81 6.81
C GLN A 113 9.28 -4.99 7.30
N SER A 114 8.87 -5.65 8.39
CA SER A 114 9.60 -6.82 8.90
C SER A 114 9.64 -7.96 7.88
N TYR A 115 8.52 -8.21 7.20
CA TYR A 115 8.49 -9.22 6.14
C TYR A 115 9.32 -8.82 4.93
N LEU A 116 9.30 -7.56 4.51
CA LEU A 116 10.12 -7.07 3.40
C LEU A 116 11.61 -7.23 3.70
N ASP A 117 12.05 -6.86 4.90
CA ASP A 117 13.45 -6.96 5.33
C ASP A 117 13.93 -8.42 5.40
N GLU A 118 13.06 -9.34 5.85
CA GLU A 118 13.37 -10.77 5.89
C GLU A 118 13.33 -11.43 4.50
N LEU A 119 12.43 -11.03 3.62
CA LEU A 119 12.24 -11.63 2.28
C LEU A 119 13.30 -11.19 1.27
N ALA A 120 13.71 -9.92 1.30
CA ALA A 120 14.59 -9.35 0.28
C ALA A 120 15.92 -10.14 0.08
N PRO A 121 16.63 -10.60 1.14
CA PRO A 121 17.81 -11.44 0.95
C PRO A 121 17.55 -12.78 0.25
N PHE A 122 16.36 -13.35 0.39
CA PHE A 122 15.98 -14.59 -0.27
C PHE A 122 15.53 -14.33 -1.73
N LEU A 123 14.87 -13.23 -2.01
CA LEU A 123 14.60 -12.82 -3.37
C LEU A 123 15.88 -12.65 -4.18
N LYS A 124 16.94 -12.11 -3.57
CA LYS A 124 18.27 -12.04 -4.17
C LYS A 124 18.85 -13.40 -4.56
N ARG A 125 18.61 -14.42 -3.74
CA ARG A 125 19.17 -15.78 -3.92
C ARG A 125 18.35 -16.68 -4.83
N MET A 126 17.16 -16.26 -5.25
CA MET A 126 16.34 -17.05 -6.13
C MET A 126 17.08 -17.32 -7.46
N PRO A 127 17.01 -18.52 -8.05
CA PRO A 127 17.67 -18.81 -9.31
C PRO A 127 17.20 -17.86 -10.42
N GLU A 128 18.15 -17.38 -11.24
CA GLU A 128 17.81 -16.69 -12.48
C GLU A 128 17.43 -17.72 -13.53
N ASP A 129 16.24 -17.56 -14.05
CA ASP A 129 15.72 -18.40 -15.11
C ASP A 129 15.47 -17.51 -16.32
N SER A 130 16.45 -17.49 -17.24
CA SER A 130 16.34 -16.71 -18.48
C SER A 130 15.10 -17.14 -19.25
N GLY A 131 14.15 -16.23 -19.40
CA GLY A 131 12.88 -16.46 -20.09
C GLY A 131 11.66 -16.60 -19.17
N ARG A 132 11.83 -16.58 -17.86
CA ARG A 132 10.69 -16.46 -16.94
C ARG A 132 10.42 -15.02 -16.54
N PHE A 133 9.15 -14.73 -16.27
CA PHE A 133 8.73 -13.45 -15.74
C PHE A 133 9.38 -13.20 -14.36
N PRO A 134 9.80 -11.94 -14.05
CA PRO A 134 10.32 -11.60 -12.74
C PRO A 134 9.35 -11.95 -11.61
N PRO A 135 9.82 -12.29 -10.40
CA PRO A 135 8.94 -12.53 -9.28
C PRO A 135 8.13 -11.27 -8.95
N VAL A 136 6.87 -11.47 -8.57
CA VAL A 136 5.96 -10.40 -8.16
C VAL A 136 5.93 -10.33 -6.63
N LEU A 137 6.30 -9.19 -6.07
CA LEU A 137 6.14 -8.86 -4.64
C LEU A 137 4.89 -7.98 -4.50
N MET A 138 3.79 -8.57 -4.02
CA MET A 138 2.48 -7.94 -4.01
C MET A 138 1.97 -7.70 -2.59
N ALA A 139 1.47 -6.50 -2.30
CA ALA A 139 0.65 -6.24 -1.11
C ALA A 139 -0.83 -6.42 -1.45
N ALA A 140 -1.53 -7.25 -0.68
CA ALA A 140 -2.99 -7.45 -0.83
C ALA A 140 -3.78 -6.18 -0.47
N VAL A 141 -3.21 -5.31 0.38
CA VAL A 141 -3.57 -3.89 0.55
C VAL A 141 -2.27 -3.11 0.61
N ALA A 142 -2.01 -2.29 -0.39
CA ALA A 142 -0.75 -1.55 -0.47
C ALA A 142 -0.61 -0.53 0.67
N GLN A 143 -1.68 0.19 0.98
CA GLN A 143 -1.62 1.38 1.81
C GLN A 143 -0.63 2.42 1.24
N GLY A 144 -0.51 3.60 1.86
CA GLY A 144 0.43 4.61 1.37
C GLY A 144 1.89 4.17 1.48
N GLY A 145 2.66 4.44 0.43
CA GLY A 145 4.12 4.25 0.40
C GLY A 145 4.61 2.81 0.40
N PHE A 146 3.80 1.85 -0.02
CA PHE A 146 4.24 0.45 -0.08
C PHE A 146 5.41 0.23 -1.04
N ASP A 147 5.34 0.81 -2.22
CA ASP A 147 6.42 0.75 -3.22
C ASP A 147 7.73 1.34 -2.69
N MET A 148 7.66 2.47 -1.98
CA MET A 148 8.82 3.08 -1.33
C MET A 148 9.47 2.14 -0.32
N ALA A 149 8.66 1.51 0.54
CA ALA A 149 9.15 0.55 1.53
C ALA A 149 9.74 -0.71 0.89
N ALA A 150 9.10 -1.24 -0.16
CA ALA A 150 9.57 -2.40 -0.90
C ALA A 150 10.92 -2.12 -1.60
N ARG A 151 11.04 -0.97 -2.29
CA ARG A 151 12.30 -0.53 -2.92
C ARG A 151 13.41 -0.41 -1.90
N ALA A 152 13.19 0.32 -0.81
CA ALA A 152 14.19 0.51 0.24
C ALA A 152 14.69 -0.81 0.83
N ALA A 153 13.81 -1.80 1.04
CA ALA A 153 14.19 -3.12 1.52
C ALA A 153 15.02 -3.91 0.48
N LEU A 154 14.61 -3.88 -0.80
CA LEU A 154 15.33 -4.54 -1.90
C LEU A 154 16.71 -3.91 -2.11
N GLU A 155 16.82 -2.59 -2.08
CA GLU A 155 18.09 -1.86 -2.17
C GLU A 155 19.01 -2.17 -0.99
N SER A 156 18.49 -2.15 0.24
CA SER A 156 19.25 -2.49 1.45
C SER A 156 19.83 -3.90 1.39
N ALA A 157 19.08 -4.84 0.84
CA ALA A 157 19.53 -6.21 0.62
C ALA A 157 20.43 -6.35 -0.62
N ARG A 158 20.64 -5.29 -1.39
CA ARG A 158 21.39 -5.27 -2.65
C ARG A 158 20.85 -6.31 -3.64
N VAL A 159 19.54 -6.29 -3.84
CA VAL A 159 18.87 -7.11 -4.86
C VAL A 159 19.09 -6.42 -6.21
N ASP A 160 19.85 -7.06 -7.08
CA ASP A 160 20.25 -6.57 -8.39
C ASP A 160 19.42 -7.14 -9.55
N ARG A 161 18.53 -8.07 -9.23
CA ARG A 161 17.59 -8.68 -10.19
C ARG A 161 16.28 -7.94 -10.26
N SER A 162 15.60 -8.09 -11.39
CA SER A 162 14.26 -7.53 -11.56
C SER A 162 13.25 -8.20 -10.63
N VAL A 163 12.51 -7.37 -9.89
CA VAL A 163 11.36 -7.74 -9.05
C VAL A 163 10.22 -6.81 -9.41
N VAL A 164 9.03 -7.35 -9.71
CA VAL A 164 7.82 -6.54 -9.89
C VAL A 164 7.26 -6.22 -8.52
N ILE A 165 7.09 -4.93 -8.22
CA ILE A 165 6.40 -4.46 -7.02
C ILE A 165 4.95 -4.20 -7.41
N ALA A 166 4.02 -4.82 -6.71
CA ALA A 166 2.60 -4.73 -7.01
C ALA A 166 1.78 -4.47 -5.75
N GLY A 167 0.61 -3.85 -5.89
CA GLY A 167 -0.25 -3.61 -4.74
C GLY A 167 -1.68 -3.30 -5.13
N LEU A 168 -2.62 -3.77 -4.32
CA LEU A 168 -4.04 -3.46 -4.46
C LEU A 168 -4.40 -2.26 -3.59
N GLU A 169 -5.27 -1.38 -4.08
CA GLU A 169 -5.76 -0.24 -3.30
C GLU A 169 -6.53 -0.67 -2.04
N THR A 170 -7.20 -1.82 -2.12
CA THR A 170 -8.03 -2.38 -1.06
C THR A 170 -8.09 -3.90 -1.17
N LEU A 171 -8.56 -4.58 -0.10
CA LEU A 171 -8.82 -6.03 -0.17
C LEU A 171 -9.88 -6.36 -1.22
N PRO A 172 -9.67 -7.43 -2.01
CA PRO A 172 -10.65 -7.91 -2.99
C PRO A 172 -11.98 -8.32 -2.37
N TRP A 173 -11.92 -8.85 -1.15
CA TRP A 173 -13.07 -9.46 -0.46
C TRP A 173 -13.27 -8.90 0.93
N ALA A 174 -14.52 -8.82 1.36
CA ALA A 174 -14.87 -8.84 2.77
C ALA A 174 -14.84 -10.29 3.23
N CYS A 175 -13.98 -10.66 4.17
CA CYS A 175 -13.78 -12.05 4.58
C CYS A 175 -13.50 -12.21 6.07
N ARG A 176 -13.77 -13.40 6.59
CA ARG A 176 -13.57 -13.77 7.99
C ARG A 176 -12.87 -15.12 8.10
N LEU A 177 -11.85 -15.18 8.92
CA LEU A 177 -11.24 -16.43 9.35
C LEU A 177 -12.17 -17.09 10.40
N VAL A 178 -12.64 -18.28 10.10
CA VAL A 178 -13.57 -19.02 10.96
C VAL A 178 -12.85 -20.11 11.73
N GLU A 179 -12.03 -20.89 11.03
CA GLU A 179 -11.21 -21.95 11.62
C GLU A 179 -9.76 -21.77 11.15
N PRO A 180 -8.87 -21.27 12.03
CA PRO A 180 -7.46 -21.06 11.67
C PRO A 180 -6.81 -22.32 11.08
N GLY A 181 -6.18 -22.18 9.91
CA GLY A 181 -5.56 -23.26 9.16
C GLY A 181 -6.53 -24.11 8.33
N ARG A 182 -7.86 -23.90 8.43
CA ARG A 182 -8.86 -24.79 7.81
C ARG A 182 -9.97 -24.07 7.03
N ARG A 183 -10.49 -22.94 7.52
CA ARG A 183 -11.65 -22.31 6.88
C ARG A 183 -11.67 -20.79 7.01
N ALA A 184 -11.94 -20.13 5.89
CA ALA A 184 -12.33 -18.73 5.82
C ALA A 184 -13.64 -18.58 5.04
N ASP A 185 -14.45 -17.57 5.42
CA ASP A 185 -15.69 -17.24 4.74
C ASP A 185 -15.51 -15.90 4.01
N VAL A 186 -15.92 -15.83 2.74
CA VAL A 186 -16.06 -14.61 1.95
C VAL A 186 -17.49 -14.11 2.15
N LEU A 187 -17.61 -12.91 2.68
CA LEU A 187 -18.90 -12.27 3.00
C LEU A 187 -19.41 -11.40 1.85
N GLY A 188 -18.50 -11.00 0.96
CA GLY A 188 -18.81 -10.24 -0.24
C GLY A 188 -17.55 -9.99 -1.05
N THR A 189 -17.72 -9.91 -2.38
CA THR A 189 -16.66 -9.66 -3.35
C THR A 189 -16.90 -8.29 -4.00
N LYS A 190 -15.84 -7.50 -4.14
CA LYS A 190 -15.93 -6.23 -4.88
C LYS A 190 -16.13 -6.48 -6.37
N SER A 191 -16.72 -5.54 -7.09
CA SER A 191 -16.87 -5.62 -8.55
C SER A 191 -15.52 -5.37 -9.25
N ALA A 192 -14.76 -4.37 -8.78
CA ALA A 192 -13.45 -4.03 -9.29
C ALA A 192 -12.53 -3.51 -8.18
N VAL A 193 -11.21 -3.62 -8.38
CA VAL A 193 -10.16 -3.11 -7.50
C VAL A 193 -9.01 -2.56 -8.35
N ASP A 194 -8.49 -1.40 -7.98
CA ASP A 194 -7.34 -0.81 -8.67
C ASP A 194 -6.03 -1.46 -8.17
N ALA A 195 -5.13 -1.75 -9.12
CA ALA A 195 -3.86 -2.41 -8.90
C ALA A 195 -2.72 -1.54 -9.42
N ALA A 196 -1.78 -1.17 -8.55
CA ALA A 196 -0.58 -0.45 -8.92
C ALA A 196 0.60 -1.39 -9.17
N ILE A 197 1.46 -1.05 -10.13
CA ILE A 197 2.62 -1.84 -10.54
C ILE A 197 3.83 -0.91 -10.68
N ALA A 198 4.96 -1.36 -10.14
CA ALA A 198 6.28 -0.77 -10.29
C ALA A 198 7.32 -1.89 -10.41
N MET A 199 8.60 -1.58 -10.58
CA MET A 199 9.67 -2.57 -10.64
C MET A 199 10.90 -2.11 -9.83
N HIS A 200 11.70 -3.09 -9.42
CA HIS A 200 13.01 -2.89 -8.83
C HIS A 200 14.03 -3.81 -9.53
N PRO A 201 15.27 -3.37 -9.82
CA PRO A 201 15.66 -1.96 -9.87
C PRO A 201 14.82 -1.18 -10.87
N ASP A 202 14.76 0.13 -10.74
CA ASP A 202 13.91 0.95 -11.60
C ASP A 202 14.31 0.78 -13.06
N PRO A 203 13.43 0.22 -13.92
CA PRO A 203 13.72 0.07 -15.32
C PRO A 203 13.42 1.38 -16.07
N ASP A 204 13.87 1.46 -17.29
CA ASP A 204 13.34 2.48 -18.19
C ASP A 204 11.81 2.29 -18.42
N ARG A 205 11.18 3.34 -18.95
CA ARG A 205 9.74 3.40 -19.19
C ARG A 205 9.25 2.27 -20.11
N ASP A 206 10.04 1.91 -21.11
CA ASP A 206 9.66 0.87 -22.08
C ASP A 206 9.70 -0.53 -21.46
N ILE A 207 10.63 -0.77 -20.56
CA ILE A 207 10.72 -2.03 -19.82
C ILE A 207 9.52 -2.14 -18.86
N LEU A 208 9.21 -1.08 -18.10
CA LEU A 208 8.04 -1.07 -17.23
C LEU A 208 6.74 -1.33 -18.03
N ALA A 209 6.54 -0.62 -19.13
CA ALA A 209 5.37 -0.78 -20.00
C ALA A 209 5.20 -2.21 -20.53
N ARG A 210 6.30 -2.89 -20.86
CA ARG A 210 6.25 -4.30 -21.32
C ARG A 210 5.93 -5.28 -20.21
N HIS A 211 6.28 -5.01 -18.96
CA HIS A 211 6.06 -5.91 -17.83
C HIS A 211 4.72 -5.68 -17.13
N THR A 212 4.11 -4.51 -17.31
CA THR A 212 2.84 -4.17 -16.66
C THR A 212 1.68 -5.10 -17.02
N PRO A 213 1.37 -5.39 -18.30
CA PRO A 213 0.26 -6.28 -18.61
C PRO A 213 0.43 -7.70 -18.07
N PRO A 214 1.59 -8.39 -18.23
CA PRO A 214 1.78 -9.72 -17.64
C PRO A 214 1.71 -9.72 -16.11
N ALA A 215 2.16 -8.63 -15.45
CA ALA A 215 2.04 -8.50 -13.99
C ALA A 215 0.58 -8.40 -13.56
N LEU A 216 -0.22 -7.57 -14.24
CA LEU A 216 -1.65 -7.42 -13.97
C LEU A 216 -2.41 -8.74 -14.19
N GLU A 217 -2.10 -9.47 -15.27
CA GLU A 217 -2.66 -10.80 -15.55
C GLU A 217 -2.31 -11.81 -14.43
N MET A 218 -1.07 -11.77 -13.93
CA MET A 218 -0.68 -12.61 -12.80
C MET A 218 -1.46 -12.24 -11.55
N MET A 219 -1.57 -10.95 -11.22
CA MET A 219 -2.36 -10.47 -10.08
C MET A 219 -3.83 -10.89 -10.20
N GLN A 220 -4.43 -10.77 -11.39
CA GLN A 220 -5.79 -11.25 -11.65
C GLN A 220 -5.90 -12.77 -11.43
N THR A 221 -4.89 -13.53 -11.86
CA THR A 221 -4.83 -14.98 -11.60
C THR A 221 -4.78 -15.26 -10.09
N LEU A 222 -4.09 -14.46 -9.28
CA LEU A 222 -4.03 -14.64 -7.83
C LEU A 222 -5.37 -14.33 -7.16
N VAL A 223 -6.04 -13.27 -7.60
CA VAL A 223 -7.31 -12.81 -7.02
C VAL A 223 -8.49 -13.66 -7.51
N GLY A 224 -8.36 -14.34 -8.65
CA GLY A 224 -9.42 -15.12 -9.25
C GLY A 224 -10.24 -14.33 -10.27
N PRO A 225 -11.44 -14.86 -10.62
CA PRO A 225 -12.28 -14.23 -11.62
C PRO A 225 -12.94 -12.92 -11.13
N ALA A 226 -13.06 -12.74 -9.82
CA ALA A 226 -13.62 -11.54 -9.21
C ALA A 226 -12.84 -11.14 -7.93
N PRO A 227 -12.66 -9.83 -7.69
CA PRO A 227 -13.03 -8.68 -8.53
C PRO A 227 -12.18 -8.56 -9.79
N THR A 228 -12.66 -7.77 -10.76
CA THR A 228 -11.84 -7.36 -11.90
C THR A 228 -10.76 -6.39 -11.42
N LEU A 229 -9.50 -6.69 -11.73
CA LEU A 229 -8.40 -5.76 -11.45
C LEU A 229 -8.26 -4.76 -12.58
N ARG A 230 -8.20 -3.48 -12.22
CA ARG A 230 -7.94 -2.38 -13.15
C ARG A 230 -6.55 -1.83 -12.86
N LEU A 231 -5.81 -1.52 -13.90
CA LEU A 231 -4.51 -0.87 -13.73
C LEU A 231 -4.72 0.54 -13.15
N ALA A 232 -4.17 0.80 -11.97
CA ALA A 232 -4.09 2.13 -11.40
C ALA A 232 -3.09 2.98 -12.18
N SER A 233 -3.24 4.30 -12.12
CA SER A 233 -2.31 5.24 -12.75
C SER A 233 -0.88 5.14 -12.18
N GLY A 234 -0.71 4.63 -10.97
CA GLY A 234 0.59 4.40 -10.32
C GLY A 234 0.48 4.33 -8.80
N PHE A 235 1.55 3.93 -8.14
CA PHE A 235 1.57 3.82 -6.67
C PHE A 235 1.36 5.16 -5.97
N LEU A 236 1.89 6.26 -6.49
CA LEU A 236 1.71 7.57 -5.86
C LEU A 236 0.23 7.97 -5.83
N GLY A 237 -0.50 7.74 -6.93
CA GLY A 237 -1.95 7.98 -6.97
C GLY A 237 -2.73 7.14 -5.96
N VAL A 238 -2.39 5.86 -5.83
CA VAL A 238 -2.98 4.96 -4.82
C VAL A 238 -2.59 5.40 -3.40
N SER A 239 -1.34 5.83 -3.18
CA SER A 239 -0.87 6.28 -1.87
C SER A 239 -1.58 7.55 -1.40
N LEU A 240 -1.83 8.50 -2.32
CA LEU A 240 -2.54 9.75 -2.06
C LEU A 240 -4.07 9.57 -1.97
N MET A 241 -4.58 8.38 -2.30
CA MET A 241 -5.99 8.01 -2.21
C MET A 241 -6.23 6.82 -1.26
N ASN A 242 -5.49 6.74 -0.17
CA ASN A 242 -5.78 5.75 0.87
C ASN A 242 -7.05 6.15 1.63
N ILE A 243 -8.20 5.67 1.17
CA ILE A 243 -9.52 6.07 1.68
C ILE A 243 -9.67 5.88 3.19
N ASN A 244 -9.14 4.79 3.74
CA ASN A 244 -9.23 4.51 5.17
C ASN A 244 -8.53 5.58 6.01
N SER A 245 -7.44 6.15 5.50
CA SER A 245 -6.71 7.21 6.19
C SER A 245 -7.45 8.55 6.23
N PHE A 246 -8.38 8.77 5.29
CA PHE A 246 -9.20 9.98 5.29
C PHE A 246 -10.34 9.90 6.30
N TRP A 247 -11.02 8.78 6.42
CA TRP A 247 -12.21 8.72 7.26
C TRP A 247 -11.99 8.13 8.65
N HIS A 248 -11.22 7.06 8.85
CA HIS A 248 -11.09 6.46 10.17
C HIS A 248 -10.48 7.43 11.21
N PRO A 249 -9.31 8.07 10.97
CA PRO A 249 -8.77 9.04 11.91
C PRO A 249 -9.68 10.26 12.08
N THR A 250 -10.37 10.68 11.01
CA THR A 250 -11.29 11.81 11.03
C THR A 250 -12.50 11.54 11.91
N LEU A 251 -13.15 10.38 11.73
CA LEU A 251 -14.30 9.97 12.56
C LEU A 251 -13.88 9.81 14.03
N MET A 252 -12.72 9.21 14.28
CA MET A 252 -12.16 9.09 15.63
C MET A 252 -11.90 10.49 16.24
N TRP A 253 -11.30 11.41 15.47
CA TRP A 253 -11.04 12.76 15.92
C TRP A 253 -12.32 13.52 16.23
N HIS A 254 -13.30 13.51 15.34
CA HIS A 254 -14.57 14.20 15.56
C HIS A 254 -15.28 13.73 16.84
N ARG A 255 -15.27 12.43 17.08
CA ARG A 255 -15.94 11.84 18.25
C ARG A 255 -15.17 12.05 19.54
N TRP A 256 -13.83 11.99 19.51
CA TRP A 256 -13.03 11.85 20.72
C TRP A 256 -12.07 13.01 21.02
N LYS A 257 -12.04 14.07 20.21
CA LYS A 257 -11.12 15.21 20.42
C LYS A 257 -11.34 15.93 21.74
N GLU A 258 -12.56 15.93 22.28
CA GLU A 258 -12.93 16.55 23.54
C GLU A 258 -13.07 15.54 24.70
N TRP A 259 -12.74 14.26 24.45
CA TRP A 259 -12.82 13.24 25.51
C TRP A 259 -11.79 13.53 26.60
N ASP A 260 -12.24 13.58 27.86
CA ASP A 260 -11.47 13.99 29.03
C ASP A 260 -10.55 12.91 29.62
N GLY A 261 -10.59 11.70 29.08
CA GLY A 261 -9.85 10.54 29.58
C GLY A 261 -10.54 9.80 30.72
N GLN A 262 -11.71 10.23 31.18
CA GLN A 262 -12.42 9.67 32.32
C GLN A 262 -13.83 9.16 31.99
N GLU A 263 -14.52 9.82 31.05
CA GLU A 263 -15.86 9.41 30.63
C GLU A 263 -15.86 7.96 30.13
N THR A 264 -16.78 7.16 30.61
CA THR A 264 -16.95 5.74 30.25
C THR A 264 -18.33 5.49 29.69
N PHE A 265 -18.46 4.47 28.84
CA PHE A 265 -19.65 4.18 28.03
C PHE A 265 -20.19 2.78 28.34
N ASP A 266 -21.53 2.59 28.24
CA ASP A 266 -22.18 1.29 28.37
C ASP A 266 -22.11 0.48 27.07
N ALA A 267 -22.09 1.15 25.92
CA ALA A 267 -22.01 0.56 24.59
C ALA A 267 -21.14 1.42 23.66
N PRO A 268 -20.52 0.83 22.63
CA PRO A 268 -19.77 1.57 21.63
C PRO A 268 -20.72 2.49 20.82
N PRO A 269 -20.35 3.79 20.61
CA PRO A 269 -21.08 4.67 19.69
C PRO A 269 -20.99 4.17 18.25
N MET A 270 -21.96 4.53 17.42
CA MET A 270 -21.93 4.23 15.99
C MET A 270 -20.82 4.99 15.29
N LEU A 271 -20.09 4.32 14.40
CA LEU A 271 -18.94 4.92 13.72
C LEU A 271 -19.36 5.83 12.57
N TYR A 272 -20.20 5.31 11.69
CA TYR A 272 -20.59 6.01 10.47
C TYR A 272 -21.97 6.67 10.58
N GLU A 273 -22.91 6.04 11.30
CA GLU A 273 -24.25 6.58 11.48
C GLU A 273 -24.24 7.89 12.28
N ASP A 274 -23.27 8.06 13.18
CA ASP A 274 -23.05 9.30 13.97
C ASP A 274 -22.08 10.28 13.28
N ALA A 275 -21.74 10.08 11.99
CA ALA A 275 -20.80 10.95 11.27
C ALA A 275 -21.34 12.40 11.21
N PRO A 276 -20.55 13.41 11.60
CA PRO A 276 -20.97 14.81 11.60
C PRO A 276 -21.05 15.37 10.16
N ASP A 277 -21.90 16.39 9.95
CA ASP A 277 -22.06 17.01 8.63
C ASP A 277 -20.78 17.68 8.11
N ASN A 278 -19.95 18.22 9.00
CA ASN A 278 -18.71 18.91 8.67
C ASN A 278 -17.49 17.99 8.79
N LEU A 279 -17.46 16.93 8.01
CA LEU A 279 -16.35 15.98 8.03
C LEU A 279 -15.02 16.60 7.56
N ALA A 280 -13.98 16.50 8.38
CA ALA A 280 -12.65 16.97 8.03
C ALA A 280 -12.04 16.23 6.81
N CYS A 281 -12.57 15.06 6.44
CA CYS A 281 -12.10 14.30 5.28
C CYS A 281 -12.32 15.04 3.94
N ASP A 282 -13.35 15.92 3.82
CA ASP A 282 -13.55 16.73 2.61
C ASP A 282 -12.47 17.82 2.49
N GLU A 283 -12.08 18.43 3.61
CA GLU A 283 -10.95 19.38 3.67
C GLU A 283 -9.63 18.67 3.32
N MET A 284 -9.35 17.52 3.93
CA MET A 284 -8.16 16.74 3.64
C MET A 284 -8.11 16.33 2.16
N SER A 285 -9.27 16.02 1.55
CA SER A 285 -9.35 15.76 0.10
C SER A 285 -8.93 16.98 -0.72
N ARG A 286 -9.32 18.19 -0.31
CA ARG A 286 -8.90 19.44 -0.97
C ARG A 286 -7.42 19.70 -0.80
N GLU A 287 -6.88 19.54 0.40
CA GLU A 287 -5.43 19.63 0.66
C GLU A 287 -4.65 18.64 -0.21
N THR A 288 -5.12 17.40 -0.33
CA THR A 288 -4.50 16.39 -1.21
C THR A 288 -4.61 16.77 -2.69
N ALA A 289 -5.72 17.33 -3.12
CA ALA A 289 -5.88 17.83 -4.49
C ALA A 289 -4.90 18.98 -4.78
N ASP A 290 -4.62 19.85 -3.81
CA ASP A 290 -3.60 20.90 -3.94
C ASP A 290 -2.18 20.31 -4.09
N VAL A 291 -1.86 19.22 -3.37
CA VAL A 291 -0.60 18.47 -3.54
C VAL A 291 -0.51 17.92 -4.97
N VAL A 292 -1.56 17.26 -5.46
CA VAL A 292 -1.64 16.75 -6.83
C VAL A 292 -1.47 17.88 -7.86
N ALA A 293 -2.12 19.01 -7.64
CA ALA A 293 -2.01 20.17 -8.51
C ALA A 293 -0.58 20.76 -8.51
N ALA A 294 0.08 20.80 -7.36
CA ALA A 294 1.48 21.26 -7.27
C ALA A 294 2.43 20.34 -8.03
N LEU A 295 2.28 19.02 -7.88
CA LEU A 295 3.06 18.04 -8.65
C LEU A 295 2.81 18.19 -10.16
N ARG A 296 1.54 18.34 -10.57
CA ARG A 296 1.19 18.54 -12.00
C ARG A 296 1.74 19.85 -12.57
N ARG A 297 1.74 20.94 -11.80
CA ARG A 297 2.37 22.20 -12.24
C ARG A 297 3.88 22.04 -12.45
N ARG A 298 4.58 21.31 -11.56
CA ARG A 298 6.02 21.14 -11.62
C ARG A 298 6.45 20.17 -12.72
N TYR A 299 5.75 19.08 -12.89
CA TYR A 299 6.18 17.98 -13.77
C TYR A 299 5.39 17.90 -15.07
N GLY A 300 4.17 18.46 -15.12
CA GLY A 300 3.39 18.56 -16.36
C GLY A 300 3.35 17.25 -17.13
N ASP A 301 3.73 17.28 -18.40
CA ASP A 301 3.75 16.14 -19.31
C ASP A 301 4.78 15.05 -18.92
N ARG A 302 5.67 15.33 -17.97
CA ARG A 302 6.61 14.33 -17.44
C ARG A 302 5.94 13.35 -16.47
N LEU A 303 4.80 13.71 -15.87
CA LEU A 303 4.04 12.78 -15.07
C LEU A 303 3.53 11.62 -15.95
N LEU A 304 3.74 10.41 -15.48
CA LEU A 304 3.32 9.18 -16.15
C LEU A 304 1.86 8.84 -15.82
N ASP A 305 0.96 9.82 -15.81
CA ASP A 305 -0.44 9.67 -15.35
C ASP A 305 -0.57 9.03 -13.96
N THR A 306 0.48 9.15 -13.13
CA THR A 306 0.59 8.45 -11.84
C THR A 306 -0.37 8.98 -10.78
N LEU A 307 -1.07 10.08 -11.05
CA LEU A 307 -1.93 10.78 -10.09
C LEU A 307 -3.43 10.65 -10.39
N ASP A 308 -3.82 10.03 -11.49
CA ASP A 308 -5.24 9.95 -11.88
C ASP A 308 -6.08 9.09 -10.93
N SER A 309 -5.42 8.19 -10.18
CA SER A 309 -6.06 7.40 -9.11
C SER A 309 -6.31 8.21 -7.83
N ALA A 310 -5.69 9.40 -7.67
CA ALA A 310 -5.89 10.26 -6.50
C ALA A 310 -7.21 11.03 -6.60
N LYS A 311 -8.31 10.36 -6.29
CA LYS A 311 -9.66 10.90 -6.30
C LYS A 311 -10.00 11.57 -4.97
N SER A 312 -11.00 12.47 -4.96
CA SER A 312 -11.58 12.92 -3.69
C SER A 312 -12.33 11.78 -2.99
N VAL A 313 -12.46 11.86 -1.66
CA VAL A 313 -13.24 10.90 -0.86
C VAL A 313 -14.65 10.76 -1.42
N ARG A 314 -15.32 11.87 -1.73
CA ARG A 314 -16.66 11.88 -2.34
C ARG A 314 -16.69 11.12 -3.67
N ARG A 315 -15.73 11.36 -4.57
CA ARG A 315 -15.67 10.68 -5.86
C ARG A 315 -15.45 9.18 -5.70
N TRP A 316 -14.53 8.80 -4.81
CA TRP A 316 -14.29 7.40 -4.50
C TRP A 316 -15.58 6.69 -4.00
N PHE A 317 -16.33 7.38 -3.14
CA PHE A 317 -17.58 6.87 -2.59
C PHE A 317 -18.62 6.61 -3.70
N LEU A 318 -18.81 7.59 -4.59
CA LEU A 318 -19.73 7.46 -5.72
C LEU A 318 -19.30 6.35 -6.70
N ASP A 319 -18.00 6.22 -6.97
CA ASP A 319 -17.46 5.15 -7.83
C ASP A 319 -17.64 3.75 -7.22
N SER A 320 -17.67 3.66 -5.88
CA SER A 320 -17.74 2.38 -5.15
C SER A 320 -19.16 1.96 -4.78
N TYR A 321 -20.04 2.91 -4.54
CA TYR A 321 -21.39 2.67 -3.98
C TYR A 321 -22.49 3.51 -4.61
N GLY A 322 -22.20 4.28 -5.68
CA GLY A 322 -23.15 5.22 -6.27
C GLY A 322 -24.44 4.60 -6.81
N ASP A 323 -24.40 3.29 -7.10
CA ASP A 323 -25.57 2.53 -7.57
C ASP A 323 -26.44 1.95 -6.42
N GLU A 324 -25.99 2.17 -5.15
CA GLU A 324 -26.74 1.68 -3.99
C GLU A 324 -28.03 2.48 -3.78
N PRO A 325 -29.22 1.85 -3.84
CA PRO A 325 -30.50 2.59 -3.83
C PRO A 325 -30.80 3.35 -2.53
N GLU A 326 -30.22 2.90 -1.40
CA GLU A 326 -30.42 3.51 -0.08
C GLU A 326 -29.41 4.65 0.18
N LEU A 327 -28.45 4.87 -0.72
CA LEU A 327 -27.38 5.84 -0.51
C LEU A 327 -27.88 7.27 -0.75
N ASP A 328 -27.85 8.11 0.29
CA ASP A 328 -28.05 9.55 0.16
C ASP A 328 -26.74 10.22 -0.29
N THR A 329 -26.73 10.68 -1.54
CA THR A 329 -25.54 11.24 -2.18
C THR A 329 -25.36 12.75 -2.00
N ASP A 330 -26.14 13.42 -1.15
CA ASP A 330 -26.11 14.88 -0.98
C ASP A 330 -24.75 15.37 -0.42
N SER A 331 -24.17 14.62 0.50
CA SER A 331 -22.85 14.92 1.10
C SER A 331 -22.05 13.67 1.40
N THR A 332 -20.75 13.82 1.67
CA THR A 332 -19.90 12.70 2.14
C THR A 332 -20.42 12.13 3.46
N ALA A 333 -20.90 13.00 4.35
CA ALA A 333 -21.48 12.58 5.64
C ALA A 333 -22.78 11.80 5.44
N SER A 334 -23.70 12.26 4.57
CA SER A 334 -24.96 11.54 4.31
C SER A 334 -24.67 10.19 3.64
N MET A 335 -23.72 10.11 2.70
CA MET A 335 -23.27 8.83 2.13
C MET A 335 -22.76 7.87 3.19
N MET A 336 -21.95 8.33 4.16
CA MET A 336 -21.47 7.48 5.26
C MET A 336 -22.61 6.97 6.13
N ARG A 337 -23.56 7.85 6.51
CA ARG A 337 -24.68 7.51 7.40
C ARG A 337 -25.67 6.54 6.78
N THR A 338 -25.89 6.64 5.49
CA THR A 338 -26.96 5.87 4.80
C THR A 338 -26.46 4.62 4.08
N ASN A 339 -25.13 4.44 3.94
CA ASN A 339 -24.56 3.28 3.27
C ASN A 339 -24.89 1.98 4.04
N PRO A 340 -25.65 1.04 3.45
CA PRO A 340 -25.99 -0.22 4.12
C PRO A 340 -24.79 -1.06 4.54
N ALA A 341 -23.67 -0.96 3.82
CA ALA A 341 -22.43 -1.69 4.13
C ALA A 341 -21.76 -1.24 5.44
N TYR A 342 -22.11 -0.05 5.95
CA TYR A 342 -21.53 0.51 7.18
C TYR A 342 -22.46 0.47 8.38
N ARG A 343 -23.70 0.03 8.17
CA ARG A 343 -24.73 -0.03 9.21
C ARG A 343 -24.30 -0.91 10.37
N GLY A 344 -24.44 -0.41 11.59
CA GLY A 344 -24.10 -1.13 12.82
C GLY A 344 -22.61 -1.23 13.12
N LEU A 345 -21.73 -0.58 12.33
CA LEU A 345 -20.32 -0.48 12.66
C LEU A 345 -20.10 0.57 13.75
N THR A 346 -19.31 0.21 14.76
CA THR A 346 -19.11 1.02 15.96
C THR A 346 -17.67 1.54 16.06
N HIS A 347 -17.49 2.61 16.84
CA HIS A 347 -16.17 3.04 17.27
C HIS A 347 -15.42 1.93 18.01
N PRO A 348 -14.10 1.78 17.77
CA PRO A 348 -13.30 0.83 18.53
C PRO A 348 -13.22 1.25 20.00
N MET A 349 -13.62 0.32 20.87
CA MET A 349 -13.65 0.50 22.32
C MET A 349 -12.92 -0.64 23.01
N ARG A 350 -12.42 -0.38 24.20
CA ARG A 350 -11.83 -1.39 25.09
C ARG A 350 -12.42 -1.27 26.49
N PRO A 351 -12.37 -2.33 27.32
CA PRO A 351 -12.76 -2.23 28.73
C PRO A 351 -12.00 -1.12 29.46
N ALA A 352 -12.67 -0.40 30.35
CA ALA A 352 -12.02 0.53 31.24
C ALA A 352 -11.11 -0.22 32.24
N SER A 353 -9.99 0.41 32.64
CA SER A 353 -8.97 -0.26 33.47
C SER A 353 -9.45 -0.67 34.87
N ASP A 354 -10.47 0.01 35.38
CA ASP A 354 -11.02 -0.15 36.73
C ASP A 354 -12.40 -0.82 36.75
N ARG A 355 -13.02 -1.02 35.57
CA ARG A 355 -14.39 -1.51 35.44
C ARG A 355 -14.59 -2.27 34.13
N ASP A 356 -14.66 -3.59 34.18
CA ASP A 356 -14.86 -4.45 33.02
C ASP A 356 -16.22 -4.28 32.34
N ASP A 357 -17.22 -3.73 33.06
CA ASP A 357 -18.57 -3.45 32.55
C ASP A 357 -18.69 -2.10 31.82
N ARG A 358 -17.60 -1.32 31.75
CA ARG A 358 -17.57 -0.01 31.11
C ARG A 358 -16.52 0.03 30.01
N LEU A 359 -16.78 0.85 29.00
CA LEU A 359 -15.93 0.99 27.82
C LEU A 359 -15.28 2.37 27.76
N VAL A 360 -14.08 2.42 27.21
CA VAL A 360 -13.36 3.65 26.85
C VAL A 360 -12.87 3.56 25.41
N PRO A 361 -12.60 4.69 24.72
CA PRO A 361 -12.04 4.66 23.35
C PRO A 361 -10.74 3.85 23.27
N ASP A 362 -10.62 3.03 22.24
CA ASP A 362 -9.39 2.28 21.94
C ASP A 362 -8.53 3.03 20.92
N PHE A 363 -7.60 3.87 21.40
CA PHE A 363 -6.66 4.58 20.54
C PHE A 363 -5.47 3.72 20.09
N SER A 364 -5.39 2.46 20.52
CA SER A 364 -4.44 1.48 20.01
C SER A 364 -4.95 0.74 18.75
N HIS A 365 -6.23 0.97 18.41
CA HIS A 365 -6.85 0.35 17.25
C HIS A 365 -6.18 0.78 15.93
N ARG A 366 -6.26 -0.10 14.91
CA ARG A 366 -5.65 0.12 13.60
C ARG A 366 -6.11 1.40 12.89
N TYR A 367 -7.26 1.95 13.21
CA TYR A 367 -7.76 3.22 12.68
C TYR A 367 -6.82 4.41 12.95
N LEU A 368 -6.01 4.32 14.01
CA LEU A 368 -4.93 5.28 14.29
C LEU A 368 -3.54 4.70 14.04
N THR A 369 -3.30 3.44 14.45
CA THR A 369 -1.95 2.86 14.41
C THR A 369 -1.53 2.34 13.04
N GLU A 370 -2.46 2.26 12.09
CA GLU A 370 -2.20 1.91 10.69
C GLU A 370 -2.51 3.06 9.73
N ASP A 371 -3.73 3.63 9.82
CA ASP A 371 -4.20 4.59 8.81
C ASP A 371 -3.51 5.96 8.94
N VAL A 372 -2.99 6.33 10.10
CA VAL A 372 -2.18 7.55 10.27
C VAL A 372 -0.78 7.38 9.68
N PRO A 373 0.08 6.42 10.15
CA PRO A 373 1.46 6.33 9.66
C PRO A 373 1.59 5.85 8.21
N PHE A 374 0.66 5.04 7.71
CA PHE A 374 0.67 4.48 6.36
C PHE A 374 -0.35 5.13 5.42
N GLY A 375 -0.89 6.27 5.79
CA GLY A 375 -1.80 7.08 5.01
C GLY A 375 -1.53 8.57 5.21
N LEU A 376 -2.06 9.20 6.27
CA LEU A 376 -1.96 10.65 6.46
C LEU A 376 -0.51 11.15 6.53
N VAL A 377 0.38 10.45 7.24
CA VAL A 377 1.80 10.81 7.33
C VAL A 377 2.50 10.68 5.97
N VAL A 378 2.08 9.74 5.12
CA VAL A 378 2.62 9.62 3.74
C VAL A 378 2.16 10.81 2.90
N THR A 379 0.86 11.12 2.90
CA THR A 379 0.32 12.29 2.18
C THR A 379 0.97 13.58 2.64
N ARG A 380 1.11 13.76 3.98
CA ARG A 380 1.79 14.92 4.59
C ARG A 380 3.26 15.00 4.17
N GLY A 381 3.93 13.86 4.05
CA GLY A 381 5.32 13.80 3.60
C GLY A 381 5.48 14.29 2.16
N VAL A 382 4.61 13.87 1.26
CA VAL A 382 4.61 14.36 -0.13
C VAL A 382 4.27 15.84 -0.18
N ALA A 383 3.28 16.30 0.61
CA ALA A 383 2.92 17.71 0.73
C ALA A 383 4.11 18.58 1.17
N GLU A 384 4.90 18.09 2.14
CA GLU A 384 6.10 18.78 2.61
C GLU A 384 7.15 18.94 1.50
N LEU A 385 7.36 17.91 0.66
CA LEU A 385 8.29 17.97 -0.47
C LEU A 385 7.90 19.03 -1.50
N VAL A 386 6.60 19.23 -1.74
CA VAL A 386 6.11 20.21 -2.73
C VAL A 386 5.75 21.57 -2.12
N GLY A 387 5.96 21.75 -0.80
CA GLY A 387 5.68 23.00 -0.11
C GLY A 387 4.19 23.36 -0.01
N VAL A 388 3.29 22.38 -0.06
CA VAL A 388 1.84 22.59 0.07
C VAL A 388 1.42 22.47 1.53
N PRO A 389 0.77 23.49 2.11
CA PRO A 389 0.28 23.42 3.49
C PRO A 389 -0.93 22.46 3.58
N THR A 390 -0.98 21.70 4.68
CA THR A 390 -2.03 20.72 4.95
C THR A 390 -2.56 20.86 6.38
N PRO A 391 -3.17 22.00 6.72
CA PRO A 391 -3.52 22.32 8.12
C PRO A 391 -4.53 21.34 8.72
N THR A 392 -5.44 20.78 7.95
CA THR A 392 -6.41 19.79 8.43
C THR A 392 -5.74 18.45 8.69
N ILE A 393 -4.90 17.98 7.76
CA ILE A 393 -4.10 16.76 7.93
C ILE A 393 -3.17 16.93 9.15
N ASP A 394 -2.50 18.07 9.30
CA ASP A 394 -1.64 18.37 10.46
C ASP A 394 -2.43 18.33 11.78
N THR A 395 -3.65 18.84 11.80
CA THR A 395 -4.55 18.80 12.97
C THR A 395 -4.88 17.35 13.37
N ILE A 396 -5.27 16.54 12.40
CA ILE A 396 -5.63 15.13 12.64
C ILE A 396 -4.41 14.32 13.10
N ILE A 397 -3.25 14.48 12.44
CA ILE A 397 -2.00 13.80 12.86
C ILE A 397 -1.60 14.25 14.28
N SER A 398 -1.63 15.56 14.57
CA SER A 398 -1.24 16.10 15.89
C SER A 398 -2.12 15.55 17.00
N TRP A 399 -3.43 15.43 16.78
CA TRP A 399 -4.33 14.80 17.74
C TRP A 399 -4.05 13.29 17.87
N ALA A 400 -3.95 12.59 16.75
CA ALA A 400 -3.73 11.14 16.73
C ALA A 400 -2.42 10.74 17.40
N GLN A 401 -1.32 11.48 17.15
CA GLN A 401 -0.03 11.23 17.81
C GLN A 401 -0.10 11.44 19.31
N LYS A 402 -0.86 12.47 19.79
CA LYS A 402 -1.04 12.73 21.21
C LYS A 402 -1.77 11.58 21.91
N VAL A 403 -2.90 11.10 21.35
CA VAL A 403 -3.72 10.06 22.00
C VAL A 403 -3.12 8.66 21.87
N SER A 404 -2.29 8.40 20.85
CA SER A 404 -1.61 7.12 20.63
C SER A 404 -0.19 7.07 21.22
N GLY A 405 0.31 8.17 21.82
CA GLY A 405 1.68 8.24 22.35
C GLY A 405 2.75 8.14 21.27
N ARG A 406 2.51 8.71 20.09
CA ARG A 406 3.42 8.76 18.97
C ARG A 406 3.97 10.16 18.71
N SER A 407 5.00 10.26 17.87
CA SER A 407 5.60 11.53 17.46
C SER A 407 5.96 11.48 15.98
N TYR A 408 5.16 12.15 15.15
CA TYR A 408 5.40 12.29 13.69
C TYR A 408 5.73 13.75 13.36
N LEU A 409 4.85 14.68 13.76
CA LEU A 409 4.99 16.11 13.56
C LEU A 409 5.59 16.76 14.80
N ILE A 410 6.59 17.61 14.60
CA ILE A 410 7.18 18.43 15.64
C ILE A 410 7.21 19.90 15.19
N GLU A 411 7.23 20.82 16.15
CA GLU A 411 7.42 22.25 15.86
C GLU A 411 8.83 22.48 15.31
N ARG A 412 8.92 23.29 14.25
CA ARG A 412 10.21 23.73 13.72
C ARG A 412 10.88 24.67 14.73
N GLU A 413 12.02 24.29 15.27
CA GLU A 413 12.83 25.20 16.11
C GLU A 413 13.37 26.36 15.24
N MET A 414 12.77 27.54 15.36
CA MET A 414 13.13 28.75 14.58
C MET A 414 14.47 29.37 14.94
N ASN A 415 15.22 28.88 15.95
CA ASN A 415 16.39 29.56 16.52
C ASN A 415 17.54 28.61 16.93
N LYS A 416 18.02 27.70 16.08
CA LYS A 416 19.39 27.18 16.25
C LYS A 416 20.29 27.73 15.16
N PRO A 417 21.21 28.68 15.47
CA PRO A 417 22.27 29.05 14.53
C PRO A 417 23.18 27.84 14.34
N GLY A 418 23.19 27.24 13.15
CA GLY A 418 24.08 26.13 12.77
C GLY A 418 23.45 24.77 12.63
N GLY A 419 22.14 24.61 12.75
CA GLY A 419 21.44 23.37 12.37
C GLY A 419 21.10 23.40 10.88
N GLU A 420 22.00 22.97 10.03
CA GLU A 420 21.75 22.71 8.62
C GLU A 420 20.86 21.46 8.45
N LEU A 421 19.58 21.61 8.71
CA LEU A 421 18.55 20.97 7.91
C LEU A 421 18.06 22.03 6.92
N SER A 422 18.95 22.42 6.05
CA SER A 422 18.61 23.21 4.85
C SER A 422 17.82 22.29 3.92
N HIS A 423 16.49 22.32 4.05
CA HIS A 423 15.68 22.05 2.88
C HIS A 423 16.03 23.16 1.89
N PRO A 424 16.57 22.86 0.69
CA PRO A 424 16.72 23.87 -0.33
C PRO A 424 15.35 24.47 -0.56
N GLY A 425 15.20 25.75 -0.25
CA GLY A 425 13.98 26.48 -0.54
C GLY A 425 13.69 26.32 -2.01
N VAL A 426 12.49 25.92 -2.35
CA VAL A 426 11.99 25.97 -3.71
C VAL A 426 11.90 27.46 -4.04
N GLU A 427 12.93 28.01 -4.69
CA GLU A 427 12.86 29.32 -5.32
C GLU A 427 11.98 29.17 -6.56
N GLU A 428 10.70 29.46 -6.43
CA GLU A 428 9.87 29.71 -7.60
C GLU A 428 10.25 31.06 -8.20
N PRO A 429 10.48 31.17 -9.51
CA PRO A 429 10.67 32.44 -10.18
C PRO A 429 9.38 33.27 -10.08
N GLY A 430 9.31 34.22 -9.15
CA GLY A 430 8.20 35.14 -8.95
C GLY A 430 7.23 34.79 -7.81
N GLY A 431 7.58 33.88 -6.91
CA GLY A 431 6.70 33.42 -5.83
C GLY A 431 6.74 34.32 -4.59
N GLU A 432 5.58 34.59 -4.02
CA GLU A 432 5.43 35.15 -2.67
C GLU A 432 6.20 34.29 -1.65
N HIS A 433 6.98 34.92 -0.78
CA HIS A 433 7.64 34.28 0.36
C HIS A 433 6.56 33.63 1.27
N ARG A 434 6.26 32.34 1.04
CA ARG A 434 5.46 31.57 2.00
C ARG A 434 6.36 31.27 3.21
N SER A 435 5.91 31.66 4.38
CA SER A 435 6.57 31.25 5.62
C SER A 435 6.63 29.72 5.66
N PRO A 436 7.79 29.13 6.03
CA PRO A 436 7.90 27.68 6.15
C PRO A 436 6.86 27.15 7.13
N PRO A 437 6.31 25.94 6.92
CA PRO A 437 5.31 25.37 7.83
C PRO A 437 5.84 25.32 9.26
N ALA A 438 4.98 25.64 10.23
CA ALA A 438 5.32 25.60 11.64
C ALA A 438 5.61 24.16 12.14
N LEU A 439 5.00 23.16 11.50
CA LEU A 439 5.19 21.73 11.78
C LEU A 439 5.97 21.05 10.66
N VAL A 440 6.85 20.11 11.03
CA VAL A 440 7.66 19.29 10.11
C VAL A 440 7.62 17.83 10.53
N LEU A 441 7.79 16.93 9.55
CA LEU A 441 7.90 15.48 9.77
C LEU A 441 9.33 15.11 10.22
N ALA A 442 9.59 15.26 11.51
CA ALA A 442 10.87 14.94 12.12
C ALA A 442 10.74 14.31 13.52
N GLY A 443 9.55 13.83 13.87
CA GLY A 443 9.33 13.11 15.13
C GLY A 443 9.93 11.70 15.11
N ASP A 444 10.19 11.14 16.30
CA ASP A 444 10.87 9.85 16.47
C ASP A 444 10.14 8.66 15.81
N ASP A 445 8.82 8.75 15.66
CA ASP A 445 8.03 7.69 15.02
C ASP A 445 7.89 7.82 13.49
N VAL A 446 8.49 8.84 12.86
CA VAL A 446 8.57 8.95 11.39
C VAL A 446 9.17 7.67 10.79
N VAL A 447 10.15 7.06 11.46
CA VAL A 447 10.75 5.77 11.05
C VAL A 447 9.77 4.60 11.04
N ARG A 448 8.61 4.74 11.66
CA ARG A 448 7.54 3.74 11.68
C ARG A 448 6.44 4.01 10.64
N SER A 449 6.60 5.04 9.84
CA SER A 449 5.70 5.39 8.74
C SER A 449 6.26 4.90 7.40
N ARG A 450 5.70 5.36 6.29
CA ARG A 450 6.23 5.16 4.94
C ARG A 450 6.30 6.47 4.16
N CYS A 451 6.39 7.61 4.85
CA CYS A 451 6.59 8.87 4.15
C CYS A 451 7.99 8.95 3.53
N PRO A 452 8.19 9.79 2.51
CA PRO A 452 9.50 9.95 1.86
C PRO A 452 10.62 10.26 2.82
N GLN A 453 10.37 11.10 3.83
CA GLN A 453 11.36 11.55 4.83
C GLN A 453 11.96 10.38 5.64
N ARG A 454 11.19 9.31 5.88
CA ARG A 454 11.70 8.08 6.50
C ARG A 454 12.89 7.49 5.75
N PHE A 455 12.86 7.59 4.42
CA PHE A 455 13.88 7.02 3.54
C PHE A 455 15.00 8.01 3.22
N GLY A 456 15.00 9.19 3.85
CA GLY A 456 15.95 10.26 3.58
C GLY A 456 15.67 11.02 2.29
N TRP A 457 14.46 10.95 1.77
CA TRP A 457 14.06 11.61 0.55
C TRP A 457 13.44 12.98 0.88
N PHE A 458 14.24 14.02 0.75
CA PHE A 458 13.86 15.40 1.07
C PHE A 458 13.82 16.30 -0.15
N ASP A 459 14.34 15.85 -1.28
CA ASP A 459 14.28 16.56 -2.56
C ASP A 459 13.17 15.99 -3.43
N VAL A 460 12.27 16.87 -3.89
CA VAL A 460 11.08 16.45 -4.65
C VAL A 460 11.44 15.94 -6.04
N ASP A 461 12.43 16.51 -6.71
CA ASP A 461 12.83 16.06 -8.04
C ASP A 461 13.48 14.68 -7.97
N TRP A 462 14.36 14.48 -6.98
CA TRP A 462 14.93 13.17 -6.72
C TRP A 462 13.86 12.14 -6.37
N PHE A 463 12.91 12.48 -5.46
CA PHE A 463 11.81 11.61 -5.09
C PHE A 463 10.95 11.19 -6.29
N MET A 464 10.57 12.16 -7.14
CA MET A 464 9.72 11.90 -8.29
C MET A 464 10.42 11.09 -9.38
N THR A 465 11.70 11.38 -9.63
CA THR A 465 12.48 10.72 -10.68
C THR A 465 13.00 9.36 -10.24
N SER A 466 13.51 9.22 -9.01
CA SER A 466 14.03 7.96 -8.47
C SER A 466 12.96 6.88 -8.29
N ASN A 467 11.69 7.27 -8.20
CA ASN A 467 10.56 6.33 -8.14
C ASN A 467 9.81 6.21 -9.48
N HIS A 468 10.33 6.80 -10.54
CA HIS A 468 9.69 6.85 -11.86
C HIS A 468 8.26 7.38 -11.86
N TYR A 469 7.91 8.21 -10.87
CA TYR A 469 6.62 8.90 -10.88
C TYR A 469 6.58 10.01 -11.95
N ALA A 470 7.75 10.61 -12.26
CA ALA A 470 7.92 11.50 -13.39
C ALA A 470 8.97 10.95 -14.35
N ALA A 471 8.74 11.11 -15.66
CA ALA A 471 9.72 10.74 -16.68
C ALA A 471 11.00 11.56 -16.49
N LEU A 472 12.15 10.88 -16.55
CA LEU A 472 13.44 11.57 -16.65
C LEU A 472 13.46 12.37 -17.96
N GLU A 473 13.87 13.65 -17.91
CA GLU A 473 14.24 14.35 -19.13
C GLU A 473 15.54 13.70 -19.64
N PRO A 474 15.67 13.50 -20.97
CA PRO A 474 16.96 13.14 -21.53
C PRO A 474 17.96 14.22 -21.13
N ASP A 475 19.13 13.82 -20.62
CA ASP A 475 20.20 14.73 -20.20
C ASP A 475 20.49 15.76 -21.32
N LYS A 476 20.05 16.97 -21.11
CA LYS A 476 20.35 18.10 -22.04
C LYS A 476 21.84 18.42 -22.10
N GLU A 477 22.64 17.89 -21.17
CA GLU A 477 24.11 18.08 -21.14
C GLU A 477 24.87 17.22 -22.14
N VAL A 478 24.26 16.20 -22.77
CA VAL A 478 24.93 15.37 -23.78
C VAL A 478 24.81 15.95 -25.20
N PHE A 479 23.83 16.80 -25.44
CA PHE A 479 23.69 17.54 -26.69
C PHE A 479 23.95 19.02 -26.42
N GLY A 480 25.24 19.41 -26.40
CA GLY A 480 25.61 20.80 -26.36
C GLY A 480 24.85 21.58 -27.44
N GLU A 481 24.35 22.76 -27.05
CA GLU A 481 23.86 23.79 -27.97
C GLU A 481 25.04 24.31 -28.84
N ASP A 482 25.59 23.49 -29.70
CA ASP A 482 26.47 23.92 -30.77
C ASP A 482 26.04 23.29 -32.07
N GLY A 483 24.92 23.78 -32.56
CA GLY A 483 24.47 23.61 -33.92
C GLY A 483 25.25 24.55 -34.86
N GLU A 484 26.55 24.41 -34.95
CA GLU A 484 27.29 24.89 -36.12
C GLU A 484 28.23 23.82 -36.63
N GLY A 485 27.86 23.28 -37.78
CA GLY A 485 28.63 22.31 -38.50
C GLY A 485 30.01 22.84 -38.87
N LYS A 486 31.05 22.15 -38.41
CA LYS A 486 32.34 22.09 -39.11
C LYS A 486 32.69 20.62 -39.30
N GLY A 487 32.35 20.13 -40.48
CA GLY A 487 32.89 18.90 -41.02
C GLY A 487 34.42 18.99 -41.11
N THR A 488 35.08 18.11 -40.36
CA THR A 488 36.46 17.75 -40.69
C THR A 488 36.48 16.27 -41.03
N ARG A 489 36.51 16.01 -42.35
CA ARG A 489 36.97 14.74 -42.93
C ARG A 489 38.31 14.37 -42.29
N ARG A 490 38.41 13.28 -41.63
CA ARG A 490 39.68 12.58 -41.44
C ARG A 490 39.80 11.54 -42.53
N GLU A 491 40.75 11.86 -43.45
CA GLU A 491 41.24 10.92 -44.47
C GLU A 491 41.90 9.71 -43.78
N SER A 492 41.51 8.55 -44.26
CA SER A 492 42.19 7.30 -44.01
C SER A 492 43.51 7.29 -44.80
N SER A 493 44.66 7.27 -44.15
CA SER A 493 45.89 6.79 -44.78
C SER A 493 46.24 5.43 -44.21
N GLY A 494 46.12 4.41 -45.07
CA GLY A 494 46.72 3.13 -44.84
C GLY A 494 48.23 3.17 -45.03
N ALA A 495 48.96 2.35 -44.32
CA ALA A 495 50.18 1.74 -44.77
C ALA A 495 50.51 0.51 -43.95
N ALA A 496 50.86 -0.51 -44.66
CA ALA A 496 51.28 -1.80 -44.21
C ALA A 496 52.62 -1.78 -43.43
N ALA A 497 52.76 -2.70 -42.49
CA ALA A 497 53.83 -3.68 -42.35
C ALA A 497 53.48 -4.61 -41.18
#